data_41ac1c78c3eaf7776c48df80ea8f0066
#
_entry.id   41ac1c78c3eaf7776c48df80ea8f0066
#
_cell.length_a   1.000
_cell.length_b   1.000
_cell.length_c   1.000
_cell.angle_alpha   90.00
_cell.angle_beta   90.00
_cell.angle_gamma   90.00
#
_symmetry.space_group_name_H-M   'P 1'
#
loop_
_entity.id
_entity.type
_entity.pdbx_description
1 polymer ?
#
loop_
_entity_poly.entity_id
_entity_poly.type
_entity_poly.pdbx_seq_one_letter_code
_entity_poly.pdbx_strand_id
1 'polypeptide(L)'
;MAFLSERPSVNVQKPVFCGILANTRVSTIPGVSGAGPSPEKTLLTPVLDAELIATGTVASHPFKPNTPTGCPTPSSITRAMVTLCELEPLFVNAGLQYTPTVPCYDLYGSVGEDPRFRDAVSRANILYIQGKKLGRILSHAGDLLVVAECVPGGTTTALCVLRALGYEASVSSSFIRNPTSLKDEICSMALARIASDGVTNPLDIIRYTGDPMMPVAVGMIETYCGSILLAGGTQMLSVAALAKAMGTIPPGVVTTTYVRDDPSANVDQIAMRIGVPIYYVDPGFDTLGHAGLSRYCIGEVKEGFGAGGAMCLARLMGHSEETIRERILTSVTACS
;
A
#
# COMPACT_ATOMS: atom_id res chain seq x y z
N MET A 1 -3.27 22.96 -8.85
CA MET A 1 -4.19 21.83 -9.25
C MET A 1 -5.23 21.63 -8.14
N ALA A 2 -6.37 20.98 -8.42
CA ALA A 2 -7.31 20.62 -7.37
C ALA A 2 -6.69 19.56 -6.43
N PHE A 3 -7.01 19.65 -5.14
CA PHE A 3 -6.49 18.71 -4.13
C PHE A 3 -6.85 17.25 -4.41
N LEU A 4 -8.03 17.02 -4.98
CA LEU A 4 -8.50 15.70 -5.40
C LEU A 4 -8.88 15.77 -6.88
N SER A 5 -8.34 14.89 -7.71
CA SER A 5 -8.58 14.87 -9.16
C SER A 5 -10.07 14.70 -9.49
N GLU A 6 -10.74 13.85 -8.74
CA GLU A 6 -12.18 13.56 -8.81
C GLU A 6 -12.65 13.03 -7.46
N ARG A 7 -13.89 13.31 -7.07
CA ARG A 7 -14.49 12.79 -5.85
C ARG A 7 -15.00 11.36 -6.07
N PRO A 8 -14.51 10.34 -5.34
CA PRO A 8 -15.07 9.00 -5.38
C PRO A 8 -16.57 8.99 -5.05
N SER A 9 -17.36 8.28 -5.84
CA SER A 9 -18.81 8.12 -5.60
C SER A 9 -19.04 7.00 -4.58
N VAL A 10 -18.80 7.29 -3.31
CA VAL A 10 -18.95 6.35 -2.18
C VAL A 10 -19.72 7.00 -1.04
N ASN A 11 -20.45 6.19 -0.27
CA ASN A 11 -21.06 6.63 0.98
C ASN A 11 -20.01 6.66 2.08
N VAL A 12 -20.03 7.68 2.95
CA VAL A 12 -19.03 7.91 4.00
C VAL A 12 -19.73 8.33 5.28
N GLN A 13 -20.55 7.45 5.86
CA GLN A 13 -21.19 7.70 7.15
C GLN A 13 -20.41 7.06 8.29
N LYS A 14 -19.89 5.85 8.04
CA LYS A 14 -19.14 5.06 9.02
C LYS A 14 -17.93 4.42 8.37
N PRO A 15 -16.88 5.20 8.05
CA PRO A 15 -15.69 4.68 7.39
C PRO A 15 -14.83 3.86 8.36
N VAL A 16 -14.19 2.82 7.80
CA VAL A 16 -13.17 2.00 8.46
C VAL A 16 -11.87 2.14 7.69
N PHE A 17 -10.79 2.51 8.38
CA PHE A 17 -9.43 2.51 7.82
C PHE A 17 -8.71 1.24 8.25
N CYS A 18 -8.32 0.40 7.29
CA CYS A 18 -7.69 -0.90 7.52
C CYS A 18 -6.32 -0.96 6.84
N GLY A 19 -5.25 -1.07 7.62
CA GLY A 19 -3.88 -1.26 7.16
C GLY A 19 -3.46 -2.71 7.19
N ILE A 20 -3.20 -3.33 6.04
CA ILE A 20 -2.68 -4.70 5.96
C ILE A 20 -1.16 -4.65 5.95
N LEU A 21 -0.56 -5.31 6.94
CA LEU A 21 0.88 -5.35 7.19
C LEU A 21 1.45 -6.68 6.74
N ALA A 22 2.51 -6.63 5.94
CA ALA A 22 3.25 -7.84 5.59
C ALA A 22 4.73 -7.53 5.31
N ASN A 23 5.53 -8.56 5.31
CA ASN A 23 6.91 -8.52 4.83
C ASN A 23 7.10 -9.45 3.63
N THR A 24 8.07 -9.13 2.78
CA THR A 24 8.59 -10.02 1.75
C THR A 24 10.11 -9.97 1.73
N ARG A 25 10.74 -11.13 1.51
CA ARG A 25 12.20 -11.25 1.35
C ARG A 25 12.71 -10.48 0.13
N VAL A 26 11.84 -10.16 -0.83
CA VAL A 26 12.19 -9.28 -1.96
C VAL A 26 12.71 -7.92 -1.47
N SER A 27 12.18 -7.39 -0.36
CA SER A 27 12.64 -6.12 0.21
C SER A 27 14.07 -6.14 0.74
N THR A 28 14.59 -7.32 1.07
CA THR A 28 15.96 -7.48 1.58
C THR A 28 17.02 -7.61 0.48
N ILE A 29 16.59 -7.67 -0.78
CA ILE A 29 17.51 -7.66 -1.92
C ILE A 29 18.08 -6.22 -2.03
N PRO A 30 19.42 -6.05 -1.99
CA PRO A 30 20.02 -4.73 -2.05
C PRO A 30 19.55 -3.92 -3.26
N GLY A 31 19.08 -2.70 -3.02
CA GLY A 31 18.62 -1.78 -4.06
C GLY A 31 17.18 -1.97 -4.53
N VAL A 32 16.41 -2.95 -4.04
CA VAL A 32 14.99 -3.15 -4.42
C VAL A 32 14.06 -2.20 -3.68
N SER A 33 14.26 -2.01 -2.39
CA SER A 33 13.38 -1.20 -1.53
C SER A 33 14.16 -0.08 -0.86
N GLY A 34 13.59 1.13 -0.84
CA GLY A 34 14.07 2.27 -0.07
C GLY A 34 13.42 2.39 1.31
N ALA A 35 12.56 1.45 1.69
CA ALA A 35 11.96 1.42 3.01
C ALA A 35 12.98 0.96 4.06
N GLY A 36 13.04 1.69 5.19
CA GLY A 36 14.00 1.41 6.26
C GLY A 36 15.45 1.84 5.96
N PRO A 37 16.31 1.91 7.00
CA PRO A 37 17.68 2.42 6.88
C PRO A 37 18.67 1.41 6.29
N SER A 38 18.34 0.14 6.18
CA SER A 38 19.14 -0.91 5.51
C SER A 38 18.23 -2.06 5.04
N PRO A 39 18.72 -2.92 4.11
CA PRO A 39 17.93 -4.06 3.64
C PRO A 39 17.42 -4.98 4.77
N GLU A 40 18.21 -5.22 5.80
CA GLU A 40 17.78 -6.06 6.94
C GLU A 40 16.73 -5.36 7.81
N LYS A 41 16.86 -4.04 7.97
CA LYS A 41 15.96 -3.23 8.79
C LYS A 41 14.66 -2.87 8.08
N THR A 42 14.59 -3.07 6.76
CA THR A 42 13.35 -2.84 5.99
C THR A 42 12.19 -3.72 6.50
N LEU A 43 12.49 -4.89 7.08
CA LEU A 43 11.48 -5.77 7.65
C LEU A 43 10.81 -5.20 8.92
N LEU A 44 11.39 -4.19 9.55
CA LEU A 44 10.79 -3.48 10.68
C LEU A 44 9.75 -2.43 10.23
N THR A 45 9.83 -1.96 8.99
CA THR A 45 8.99 -0.84 8.50
C THR A 45 7.50 -1.01 8.80
N PRO A 46 6.83 -2.16 8.53
CA PRO A 46 5.41 -2.27 8.77
C PRO A 46 5.00 -2.16 10.23
N VAL A 47 5.80 -2.71 11.16
CA VAL A 47 5.49 -2.64 12.60
C VAL A 47 5.75 -1.24 13.16
N LEU A 48 6.81 -0.55 12.69
CA LEU A 48 7.12 0.82 13.11
C LEU A 48 6.13 1.83 12.56
N ASP A 49 5.70 1.64 11.31
CA ASP A 49 4.68 2.48 10.68
C ASP A 49 3.32 2.31 11.38
N ALA A 50 2.93 1.09 11.74
CA ALA A 50 1.71 0.85 12.50
C ALA A 50 1.78 1.48 13.90
N GLU A 51 2.93 1.38 14.59
CA GLU A 51 3.16 2.04 15.88
C GLU A 51 3.02 3.56 15.74
N LEU A 52 3.67 4.16 14.73
CA LEU A 52 3.58 5.60 14.47
C LEU A 52 2.14 6.04 14.21
N ILE A 53 1.39 5.31 13.39
CA ILE A 53 -0.01 5.65 13.07
C ILE A 53 -0.88 5.53 14.32
N ALA A 54 -0.71 4.51 15.14
CA ALA A 54 -1.52 4.29 16.34
C ALA A 54 -1.21 5.29 17.45
N THR A 55 0.07 5.55 17.72
CA THR A 55 0.51 6.27 18.92
C THR A 55 1.01 7.69 18.64
N GLY A 56 1.41 7.99 17.42
CA GLY A 56 2.04 9.25 17.01
C GLY A 56 3.56 9.29 17.22
N THR A 57 4.16 8.23 17.77
CA THR A 57 5.60 8.12 18.00
C THR A 57 6.09 6.70 17.72
N VAL A 58 7.39 6.55 17.47
CA VAL A 58 8.06 5.24 17.41
C VAL A 58 8.91 5.11 18.67
N ALA A 59 8.36 4.45 19.69
CA ALA A 59 9.04 4.25 20.98
C ALA A 59 9.80 2.91 21.05
N SER A 60 9.39 1.92 20.26
CA SER A 60 9.97 0.56 20.28
C SER A 60 11.39 0.50 19.74
N HIS A 61 11.79 1.45 18.89
CA HIS A 61 13.11 1.49 18.26
C HIS A 61 13.64 2.93 18.16
N PRO A 62 14.97 3.13 18.21
CA PRO A 62 15.59 4.46 18.19
C PRO A 62 15.68 5.02 16.75
N PHE A 63 14.65 4.81 15.92
CA PHE A 63 14.62 5.31 14.55
C PHE A 63 13.66 6.48 14.44
N LYS A 64 14.12 7.55 13.78
CA LYS A 64 13.24 8.63 13.37
C LYS A 64 12.38 8.19 12.19
N PRO A 65 11.11 8.60 12.09
CA PRO A 65 10.21 8.26 11.00
C PRO A 65 10.47 9.11 9.74
N ASN A 66 11.73 9.29 9.41
CA ASN A 66 12.20 10.07 8.27
C ASN A 66 13.27 9.28 7.51
N THR A 67 13.36 9.54 6.20
CA THR A 67 14.51 9.09 5.42
C THR A 67 15.80 9.79 5.90
N PRO A 68 16.98 9.29 5.53
CA PRO A 68 18.25 9.97 5.85
C PRO A 68 18.34 11.42 5.34
N THR A 69 17.55 11.77 4.34
CA THR A 69 17.48 13.12 3.76
C THR A 69 16.43 14.01 4.45
N GLY A 70 15.73 13.51 5.47
CA GLY A 70 14.72 14.24 6.21
C GLY A 70 13.32 14.22 5.59
N CYS A 71 13.06 13.36 4.59
CA CYS A 71 11.71 13.16 4.06
C CYS A 71 10.88 12.38 5.08
N PRO A 72 9.72 12.90 5.55
CA PRO A 72 8.87 12.17 6.48
C PRO A 72 8.32 10.89 5.85
N THR A 73 8.18 9.83 6.64
CA THR A 73 7.47 8.62 6.17
C THR A 73 6.00 8.96 5.87
N PRO A 74 5.39 8.34 4.83
CA PRO A 74 3.96 8.53 4.52
C PRO A 74 3.04 8.17 5.68
N SER A 75 3.47 7.29 6.57
CA SER A 75 2.73 6.92 7.79
C SER A 75 2.47 8.11 8.72
N SER A 76 3.34 9.14 8.70
CA SER A 76 3.10 10.40 9.42
C SER A 76 1.90 11.16 8.84
N ILE A 77 1.70 11.09 7.51
CA ILE A 77 0.55 11.68 6.82
C ILE A 77 -0.72 10.90 7.15
N THR A 78 -0.64 9.56 7.08
CA THR A 78 -1.75 8.67 7.46
C THR A 78 -2.15 8.91 8.91
N ARG A 79 -1.18 9.01 9.85
CA ARG A 79 -1.43 9.38 11.26
C ARG A 79 -2.17 10.71 11.37
N ALA A 80 -1.72 11.73 10.65
CA ALA A 80 -2.36 13.05 10.64
C ALA A 80 -3.84 12.93 10.25
N MET A 81 -4.15 12.14 9.22
CA MET A 81 -5.50 12.00 8.70
C MET A 81 -6.41 11.15 9.59
N VAL A 82 -5.97 9.99 10.08
CA VAL A 82 -6.79 9.17 10.99
C VAL A 82 -7.10 9.91 12.28
N THR A 83 -6.16 10.72 12.78
CA THR A 83 -6.38 11.58 13.93
C THR A 83 -7.34 12.73 13.62
N LEU A 84 -7.21 13.38 12.46
CA LEU A 84 -8.12 14.44 12.03
C LEU A 84 -9.56 13.95 11.89
N CYS A 85 -9.71 12.72 11.37
CA CYS A 85 -11.00 12.07 11.16
C CYS A 85 -11.54 11.35 12.42
N GLU A 86 -10.83 11.39 13.53
CA GLU A 86 -11.19 10.68 14.78
C GLU A 86 -11.41 9.18 14.58
N LEU A 87 -10.58 8.55 13.72
CA LEU A 87 -10.67 7.13 13.41
C LEU A 87 -9.63 6.32 14.18
N GLU A 88 -10.06 5.15 14.66
CA GLU A 88 -9.16 4.11 15.15
C GLU A 88 -8.80 3.16 14.00
N PRO A 89 -7.55 3.17 13.51
CA PRO A 89 -7.14 2.32 12.41
C PRO A 89 -7.09 0.85 12.85
N LEU A 90 -7.62 -0.04 12.03
CA LEU A 90 -7.46 -1.48 12.19
C LEU A 90 -6.17 -1.93 11.48
N PHE A 91 -5.27 -2.59 12.19
CA PHE A 91 -4.11 -3.24 11.60
C PHE A 91 -4.32 -4.73 11.47
N VAL A 92 -3.86 -5.30 10.35
CA VAL A 92 -3.98 -6.73 10.03
C VAL A 92 -2.60 -7.29 9.72
N ASN A 93 -2.14 -8.26 10.50
CA ASN A 93 -0.92 -8.99 10.23
C ASN A 93 -1.19 -10.12 9.24
N ALA A 94 -0.75 -9.94 7.98
CA ALA A 94 -0.85 -10.95 6.94
C ALA A 94 0.41 -11.81 6.81
N GLY A 95 1.53 -11.40 7.42
CA GLY A 95 2.81 -12.13 7.37
C GLY A 95 3.99 -11.24 7.72
N LEU A 96 4.11 -10.89 9.00
CA LEU A 96 5.18 -10.06 9.53
C LEU A 96 6.35 -10.88 10.04
N GLN A 97 7.55 -10.33 9.95
CA GLN A 97 8.78 -10.87 10.57
C GLN A 97 8.82 -10.57 12.06
N TYR A 98 8.32 -9.42 12.47
CA TYR A 98 8.36 -8.94 13.85
C TYR A 98 6.94 -8.76 14.39
N THR A 99 6.76 -8.97 15.69
CA THR A 99 5.49 -8.79 16.37
C THR A 99 5.19 -7.29 16.49
N PRO A 100 3.99 -6.81 16.08
CA PRO A 100 3.58 -5.44 16.30
C PRO A 100 3.51 -5.09 17.79
N THR A 101 3.87 -3.86 18.16
CA THR A 101 3.73 -3.32 19.53
C THR A 101 2.34 -2.72 19.78
N VAL A 102 1.49 -2.66 18.74
CA VAL A 102 0.13 -2.13 18.79
C VAL A 102 -0.88 -3.23 18.50
N PRO A 103 -2.16 -3.07 18.90
CA PRO A 103 -3.20 -4.05 18.57
C PRO A 103 -3.28 -4.34 17.07
N CYS A 104 -3.22 -5.61 16.72
CA CYS A 104 -3.20 -6.07 15.34
C CYS A 104 -3.97 -7.38 15.22
N TYR A 105 -4.85 -7.47 14.21
CA TYR A 105 -5.57 -8.69 13.92
C TYR A 105 -4.65 -9.66 13.18
N ASP A 106 -4.25 -10.75 13.83
CA ASP A 106 -3.29 -11.71 13.29
C ASP A 106 -3.99 -12.77 12.42
N LEU A 107 -3.54 -12.90 11.18
CA LEU A 107 -3.98 -13.94 10.25
C LEU A 107 -3.02 -15.14 10.21
N TYR A 108 -1.98 -15.13 11.04
CA TYR A 108 -0.98 -16.20 11.13
C TYR A 108 -0.31 -16.53 9.80
N GLY A 109 -0.10 -15.51 8.96
CA GLY A 109 0.67 -15.63 7.72
C GLY A 109 2.18 -15.70 7.98
N SER A 110 2.92 -16.01 6.95
CA SER A 110 4.39 -16.01 6.96
C SER A 110 4.92 -14.86 6.11
N VAL A 111 6.14 -14.44 6.39
CA VAL A 111 6.89 -13.52 5.50
C VAL A 111 6.90 -14.09 4.08
N GLY A 112 6.63 -13.24 3.09
CA GLY A 112 6.72 -13.61 1.69
C GLY A 112 8.16 -13.97 1.29
N GLU A 113 8.31 -15.02 0.51
CA GLU A 113 9.61 -15.52 0.05
C GLU A 113 10.02 -14.84 -1.30
N ASP A 114 11.24 -15.12 -1.74
CA ASP A 114 11.76 -14.61 -3.00
C ASP A 114 11.15 -15.39 -4.19
N PRO A 115 10.35 -14.73 -5.04
CA PRO A 115 9.64 -15.37 -6.15
C PRO A 115 10.54 -15.97 -7.23
N ARG A 116 11.82 -15.60 -7.24
CA ARG A 116 12.80 -16.19 -8.18
C ARG A 116 13.03 -17.68 -7.93
N PHE A 117 12.89 -18.12 -6.68
CA PHE A 117 13.33 -19.45 -6.26
C PHE A 117 12.24 -20.27 -5.57
N ARG A 118 11.22 -19.64 -4.99
CA ARG A 118 10.20 -20.28 -4.15
C ARG A 118 8.83 -19.69 -4.38
N ASP A 119 7.82 -20.35 -3.85
CA ASP A 119 6.48 -19.77 -3.72
C ASP A 119 6.55 -18.54 -2.82
N ALA A 120 6.24 -17.38 -3.37
CA ALA A 120 6.28 -16.10 -2.65
C ALA A 120 5.31 -16.09 -1.46
N VAL A 121 4.13 -16.71 -1.62
CA VAL A 121 3.09 -16.81 -0.58
C VAL A 121 2.58 -18.24 -0.49
N SER A 122 3.31 -19.12 0.17
CA SER A 122 2.98 -20.55 0.25
C SER A 122 1.58 -20.85 0.82
N ARG A 123 1.02 -19.94 1.63
CA ARG A 123 -0.32 -20.05 2.25
C ARG A 123 -1.34 -19.09 1.64
N ALA A 124 -1.22 -18.71 0.37
CA ALA A 124 -2.09 -17.74 -0.29
C ALA A 124 -3.58 -18.09 -0.18
N ASN A 125 -3.94 -19.35 -0.37
CA ASN A 125 -5.32 -19.83 -0.22
C ASN A 125 -5.88 -19.67 1.20
N ILE A 126 -5.06 -19.89 2.22
CA ILE A 126 -5.47 -19.73 3.63
C ILE A 126 -5.67 -18.24 3.95
N LEU A 127 -4.73 -17.40 3.56
CA LEU A 127 -4.82 -15.95 3.74
C LEU A 127 -6.02 -15.37 2.99
N TYR A 128 -6.32 -15.83 1.79
CA TYR A 128 -7.52 -15.47 1.05
C TYR A 128 -8.82 -15.82 1.81
N ILE A 129 -8.92 -17.05 2.36
CA ILE A 129 -10.06 -17.46 3.16
C ILE A 129 -10.19 -16.62 4.43
N GLN A 130 -9.07 -16.28 5.08
CA GLN A 130 -9.08 -15.39 6.25
C GLN A 130 -9.46 -13.95 5.85
N GLY A 131 -9.00 -13.46 4.71
CA GLY A 131 -9.45 -12.19 4.14
C GLY A 131 -10.97 -12.15 3.91
N LYS A 132 -11.56 -13.23 3.38
CA LYS A 132 -13.02 -13.35 3.23
C LYS A 132 -13.77 -13.31 4.56
N LYS A 133 -13.23 -13.93 5.61
CA LYS A 133 -13.84 -13.84 6.96
C LYS A 133 -13.77 -12.41 7.48
N LEU A 134 -12.62 -11.77 7.34
CA LEU A 134 -12.41 -10.40 7.79
C LEU A 134 -13.32 -9.42 7.03
N GLY A 135 -13.47 -9.56 5.70
CA GLY A 135 -14.38 -8.73 4.91
C GLY A 135 -15.82 -8.81 5.41
N ARG A 136 -16.32 -10.03 5.74
CA ARG A 136 -17.65 -10.20 6.34
C ARG A 136 -17.78 -9.55 7.72
N ILE A 137 -16.76 -9.67 8.58
CA ILE A 137 -16.75 -9.03 9.91
C ILE A 137 -16.83 -7.51 9.74
N LEU A 138 -16.00 -6.95 8.87
CA LEU A 138 -15.93 -5.50 8.64
C LEU A 138 -17.17 -4.92 7.97
N SER A 139 -17.96 -5.75 7.25
CA SER A 139 -19.27 -5.33 6.71
C SER A 139 -20.27 -4.89 7.80
N HIS A 140 -20.08 -5.35 9.03
CA HIS A 140 -20.86 -4.91 10.19
C HIS A 140 -20.25 -3.68 10.90
N ALA A 141 -19.01 -3.33 10.58
CA ALA A 141 -18.27 -2.24 11.22
C ALA A 141 -18.49 -0.89 10.54
N GLY A 142 -18.69 -0.86 9.22
CA GLY A 142 -18.85 0.38 8.49
C GLY A 142 -19.42 0.22 7.09
N ASP A 143 -19.66 1.35 6.42
CA ASP A 143 -20.22 1.45 5.06
C ASP A 143 -19.16 1.74 3.99
N LEU A 144 -17.99 2.24 4.41
CA LEU A 144 -16.81 2.43 3.58
C LEU A 144 -15.59 1.76 4.23
N LEU A 145 -14.92 0.91 3.48
CA LEU A 145 -13.66 0.30 3.86
C LEU A 145 -12.52 0.91 3.02
N VAL A 146 -11.60 1.62 3.67
CA VAL A 146 -10.36 2.08 3.05
C VAL A 146 -9.27 1.06 3.38
N VAL A 147 -8.83 0.32 2.37
CA VAL A 147 -7.78 -0.71 2.51
C VAL A 147 -6.44 -0.10 2.14
N ALA A 148 -5.58 0.04 3.12
CA ALA A 148 -4.19 0.46 2.98
C ALA A 148 -3.23 -0.72 3.14
N GLU A 149 -1.98 -0.55 2.71
CA GLU A 149 -0.94 -1.57 2.85
C GLU A 149 0.37 -0.98 3.35
N CYS A 150 1.13 -1.82 4.05
CA CYS A 150 2.53 -1.56 4.31
C CYS A 150 3.34 -2.85 4.06
N VAL A 151 3.89 -2.92 2.85
CA VAL A 151 4.69 -4.08 2.40
C VAL A 151 5.95 -3.58 1.69
N PRO A 152 7.07 -3.43 2.39
CA PRO A 152 8.36 -3.14 1.76
C PRO A 152 8.67 -4.14 0.64
N GLY A 153 9.09 -3.64 -0.53
CA GLY A 153 9.28 -4.48 -1.73
C GLY A 153 8.02 -4.77 -2.53
N GLY A 154 6.84 -4.34 -2.05
CA GLY A 154 5.53 -4.59 -2.65
C GLY A 154 5.36 -4.07 -4.07
N THR A 155 6.08 -3.04 -4.48
CA THR A 155 6.05 -2.62 -5.89
C THR A 155 6.67 -3.65 -6.82
N THR A 156 7.66 -4.43 -6.36
CA THR A 156 8.27 -5.50 -7.16
C THR A 156 7.35 -6.72 -7.26
N THR A 157 6.70 -7.13 -6.16
CA THR A 157 5.70 -8.20 -6.18
C THR A 157 4.49 -7.81 -7.02
N ALA A 158 4.06 -6.55 -6.98
CA ALA A 158 3.01 -6.01 -7.83
C ALA A 158 3.38 -6.09 -9.33
N LEU A 159 4.62 -5.75 -9.70
CA LEU A 159 5.10 -5.90 -11.08
C LEU A 159 4.97 -7.35 -11.56
N CYS A 160 5.43 -8.30 -10.74
CA CYS A 160 5.37 -9.72 -11.07
C CYS A 160 3.90 -10.18 -11.27
N VAL A 161 3.01 -9.83 -10.36
CA VAL A 161 1.59 -10.18 -10.43
C VAL A 161 0.91 -9.55 -11.65
N LEU A 162 1.10 -8.25 -11.88
CA LEU A 162 0.49 -7.56 -13.02
C LEU A 162 0.92 -8.19 -14.35
N ARG A 163 2.21 -8.46 -14.51
CA ARG A 163 2.73 -9.10 -15.75
C ARG A 163 2.30 -10.55 -15.87
N ALA A 164 2.20 -11.31 -14.77
CA ALA A 164 1.67 -12.66 -14.78
C ALA A 164 0.19 -12.71 -15.20
N LEU A 165 -0.58 -11.66 -14.88
CA LEU A 165 -1.97 -11.46 -15.33
C LEU A 165 -2.08 -10.93 -16.77
N GLY A 166 -0.95 -10.70 -17.47
CA GLY A 166 -0.91 -10.24 -18.87
C GLY A 166 -0.97 -8.73 -19.06
N TYR A 167 -0.78 -7.92 -18.01
CA TYR A 167 -0.70 -6.47 -18.14
C TYR A 167 0.72 -6.02 -18.53
N GLU A 168 0.83 -5.09 -19.46
CA GLU A 168 2.07 -4.34 -19.72
C GLU A 168 2.25 -3.33 -18.61
N ALA A 169 2.96 -3.73 -17.55
CA ALA A 169 3.11 -2.95 -16.35
C ALA A 169 4.53 -2.45 -16.15
N SER A 170 4.62 -1.18 -15.75
CA SER A 170 5.78 -0.53 -15.13
C SER A 170 5.31 0.10 -13.83
N VAL A 171 6.01 -0.18 -12.74
CA VAL A 171 5.59 0.19 -11.38
C VAL A 171 6.45 1.31 -10.83
N SER A 172 5.88 2.10 -9.93
CA SER A 172 6.59 3.14 -9.18
C SER A 172 7.57 2.56 -8.15
N SER A 173 8.26 3.41 -7.44
CA SER A 173 9.24 3.07 -6.41
C SER A 173 9.32 4.16 -5.36
N SER A 174 9.76 3.83 -4.15
CA SER A 174 10.11 4.80 -3.10
C SER A 174 11.43 5.55 -3.36
N PHE A 175 12.21 5.12 -4.34
CA PHE A 175 13.43 5.82 -4.75
C PHE A 175 13.14 6.94 -5.75
N ILE A 176 13.95 8.00 -5.73
CA ILE A 176 13.96 9.04 -6.77
C ILE A 176 14.31 8.41 -8.13
N ARG A 177 15.28 7.49 -8.16
CA ARG A 177 15.61 6.68 -9.34
C ARG A 177 15.13 5.26 -9.13
N ASN A 178 14.09 4.89 -9.84
CA ASN A 178 13.49 3.56 -9.77
C ASN A 178 14.48 2.48 -10.24
N PRO A 179 14.74 1.43 -9.47
CA PRO A 179 15.63 0.32 -9.86
C PRO A 179 14.94 -0.62 -10.86
N THR A 180 14.48 -0.11 -12.00
CA THR A 180 13.66 -0.83 -12.99
C THR A 180 14.34 -2.11 -13.47
N SER A 181 15.64 -2.06 -13.83
CA SER A 181 16.38 -3.22 -14.31
C SER A 181 16.41 -4.36 -13.29
N LEU A 182 16.59 -4.06 -12.01
CA LEU A 182 16.60 -5.07 -10.95
C LEU A 182 15.21 -5.66 -10.73
N LYS A 183 14.16 -4.83 -10.77
CA LYS A 183 12.78 -5.30 -10.69
C LYS A 183 12.41 -6.16 -11.89
N ASP A 184 12.84 -5.79 -13.09
CA ASP A 184 12.62 -6.55 -14.32
C ASP A 184 13.32 -7.92 -14.27
N GLU A 185 14.54 -8.00 -13.74
CA GLU A 185 15.26 -9.25 -13.54
C GLU A 185 14.49 -10.19 -12.59
N ILE A 186 14.10 -9.69 -11.41
CA ILE A 186 13.32 -10.47 -10.43
C ILE A 186 12.01 -10.96 -11.07
N CYS A 187 11.30 -10.08 -11.75
CA CYS A 187 10.04 -10.38 -12.40
C CYS A 187 10.21 -11.44 -13.49
N SER A 188 11.22 -11.31 -14.36
CA SER A 188 11.46 -12.25 -15.46
C SER A 188 11.74 -13.66 -14.96
N MET A 189 12.52 -13.81 -13.88
CA MET A 189 12.78 -15.11 -13.27
C MET A 189 11.51 -15.71 -12.65
N ALA A 190 10.70 -14.89 -11.97
CA ALA A 190 9.44 -15.33 -11.40
C ALA A 190 8.44 -15.78 -12.48
N LEU A 191 8.34 -15.02 -13.57
CA LEU A 191 7.47 -15.36 -14.71
C LEU A 191 7.93 -16.62 -15.44
N ALA A 192 9.23 -16.87 -15.54
CA ALA A 192 9.76 -18.11 -16.12
C ALA A 192 9.29 -19.35 -15.32
N ARG A 193 9.23 -19.26 -13.99
CA ARG A 193 8.66 -20.32 -13.14
C ARG A 193 7.17 -20.52 -13.38
N ILE A 194 6.39 -19.42 -13.45
CA ILE A 194 4.95 -19.48 -13.78
C ILE A 194 4.73 -20.19 -15.12
N ALA A 195 5.51 -19.83 -16.14
CA ALA A 195 5.39 -20.40 -17.47
C ALA A 195 5.78 -21.90 -17.49
N SER A 196 6.87 -22.27 -16.80
CA SER A 196 7.32 -23.66 -16.69
C SER A 196 6.26 -24.57 -16.06
N ASP A 197 5.57 -24.07 -15.06
CA ASP A 197 4.60 -24.84 -14.26
C ASP A 197 3.16 -24.67 -14.80
N GLY A 198 2.95 -23.89 -15.86
CA GLY A 198 1.65 -23.68 -16.51
C GLY A 198 0.62 -22.98 -15.60
N VAL A 199 1.06 -22.10 -14.72
CA VAL A 199 0.21 -21.42 -13.74
C VAL A 199 -0.64 -20.36 -14.43
N THR A 200 -1.97 -20.44 -14.27
CA THR A 200 -2.95 -19.49 -14.83
C THR A 200 -3.98 -19.00 -13.82
N ASN A 201 -4.18 -19.75 -12.72
CA ASN A 201 -5.14 -19.37 -11.68
C ASN A 201 -4.64 -18.13 -10.91
N PRO A 202 -5.45 -17.08 -10.72
CA PRO A 202 -5.01 -15.84 -10.05
C PRO A 202 -4.49 -16.06 -8.63
N LEU A 203 -5.05 -16.99 -7.88
CA LEU A 203 -4.58 -17.29 -6.51
C LEU A 203 -3.23 -18.02 -6.53
N ASP A 204 -3.00 -18.87 -7.53
CA ASP A 204 -1.68 -19.47 -7.74
C ASP A 204 -0.66 -18.44 -8.25
N ILE A 205 -1.06 -17.46 -9.07
CA ILE A 205 -0.20 -16.31 -9.43
C ILE A 205 0.26 -15.58 -8.17
N ILE A 206 -0.66 -15.29 -7.22
CA ILE A 206 -0.28 -14.70 -5.92
C ILE A 206 0.70 -15.62 -5.19
N ARG A 207 0.42 -16.92 -5.14
CA ARG A 207 1.28 -17.90 -4.46
C ARG A 207 2.71 -17.86 -5.03
N TYR A 208 2.86 -17.79 -6.34
CA TYR A 208 4.16 -17.80 -7.00
C TYR A 208 4.91 -16.46 -6.90
N THR A 209 4.22 -15.32 -6.97
CA THR A 209 4.88 -14.02 -7.26
C THR A 209 4.41 -12.85 -6.41
N GLY A 210 3.31 -13.01 -5.66
CA GLY A 210 2.71 -11.93 -4.88
C GLY A 210 3.40 -11.67 -3.54
N ASP A 211 2.66 -11.07 -2.64
CA ASP A 211 3.01 -10.91 -1.23
C ASP A 211 1.81 -11.25 -0.33
N PRO A 212 2.00 -11.43 0.99
CA PRO A 212 0.95 -11.92 1.88
C PRO A 212 -0.24 -10.98 2.02
N MET A 213 -0.11 -9.68 1.75
CA MET A 213 -1.21 -8.71 1.77
C MET A 213 -2.24 -8.99 0.66
N MET A 214 -1.78 -9.35 -0.54
CA MET A 214 -2.62 -9.48 -1.73
C MET A 214 -3.79 -10.46 -1.57
N PRO A 215 -3.58 -11.73 -1.12
CA PRO A 215 -4.69 -12.67 -0.96
C PRO A 215 -5.68 -12.22 0.12
N VAL A 216 -5.22 -11.53 1.17
CA VAL A 216 -6.09 -10.97 2.22
C VAL A 216 -6.97 -9.87 1.62
N ALA A 217 -6.37 -8.91 0.92
CA ALA A 217 -7.10 -7.79 0.33
C ALA A 217 -8.16 -8.28 -0.68
N VAL A 218 -7.81 -9.21 -1.57
CA VAL A 218 -8.77 -9.77 -2.54
C VAL A 218 -9.90 -10.54 -1.83
N GLY A 219 -9.59 -11.30 -0.79
CA GLY A 219 -10.60 -11.97 0.03
C GLY A 219 -11.58 -11.00 0.71
N MET A 220 -11.06 -9.87 1.21
CA MET A 220 -11.89 -8.80 1.79
C MET A 220 -12.79 -8.17 0.72
N ILE A 221 -12.25 -7.85 -0.46
CA ILE A 221 -13.00 -7.27 -1.59
C ILE A 221 -14.20 -8.15 -1.97
N GLU A 222 -14.00 -9.46 -2.02
CA GLU A 222 -15.06 -10.39 -2.44
C GLU A 222 -16.26 -10.43 -1.48
N THR A 223 -16.04 -10.13 -0.21
CA THR A 223 -17.05 -10.40 0.83
C THR A 223 -17.50 -9.19 1.63
N TYR A 224 -16.85 -8.04 1.45
CA TYR A 224 -17.29 -6.79 2.08
C TYR A 224 -18.54 -6.25 1.37
N CYS A 225 -19.58 -5.93 2.12
CA CYS A 225 -20.89 -5.54 1.56
C CYS A 225 -21.02 -4.01 1.31
N GLY A 226 -20.07 -3.19 1.77
CA GLY A 226 -20.07 -1.75 1.57
C GLY A 226 -19.20 -1.30 0.40
N SER A 227 -18.91 -0.01 0.33
CA SER A 227 -17.95 0.55 -0.61
C SER A 227 -16.52 0.26 -0.16
N ILE A 228 -15.61 0.04 -1.11
CA ILE A 228 -14.18 -0.14 -0.85
C ILE A 228 -13.39 0.89 -1.66
N LEU A 229 -12.36 1.47 -1.03
CA LEU A 229 -11.30 2.22 -1.69
C LEU A 229 -9.96 1.56 -1.36
N LEU A 230 -9.18 1.30 -2.38
CA LEU A 230 -7.81 0.78 -2.25
C LEU A 230 -6.85 1.97 -2.13
N ALA A 231 -6.25 2.14 -0.97
CA ALA A 231 -5.36 3.26 -0.65
C ALA A 231 -3.89 2.86 -0.83
N GLY A 232 -3.23 3.38 -1.86
CA GLY A 232 -1.82 3.05 -2.14
C GLY A 232 -1.47 3.22 -3.62
N GLY A 233 -0.23 2.89 -3.98
CA GLY A 233 0.29 3.05 -5.33
C GLY A 233 0.03 1.86 -6.26
N THR A 234 1.04 1.52 -7.07
CA THR A 234 0.97 0.42 -8.06
C THR A 234 0.69 -0.94 -7.43
N GLN A 235 0.98 -1.12 -6.15
CA GLN A 235 0.64 -2.36 -5.43
C GLN A 235 -0.88 -2.53 -5.32
N MET A 236 -1.63 -1.47 -5.06
CA MET A 236 -3.10 -1.54 -5.00
C MET A 236 -3.74 -1.74 -6.38
N LEU A 237 -3.08 -1.31 -7.47
CA LEU A 237 -3.51 -1.68 -8.82
C LEU A 237 -3.38 -3.19 -9.07
N SER A 238 -2.35 -3.85 -8.52
CA SER A 238 -2.23 -5.31 -8.63
C SER A 238 -3.35 -6.04 -7.87
N VAL A 239 -3.78 -5.52 -6.72
CA VAL A 239 -4.94 -6.03 -5.99
C VAL A 239 -6.22 -5.86 -6.80
N ALA A 240 -6.44 -4.71 -7.43
CA ALA A 240 -7.59 -4.47 -8.31
C ALA A 240 -7.58 -5.42 -9.52
N ALA A 241 -6.42 -5.65 -10.13
CA ALA A 241 -6.24 -6.59 -11.24
C ALA A 241 -6.58 -8.04 -10.83
N LEU A 242 -6.12 -8.45 -9.65
CA LEU A 242 -6.43 -9.77 -9.08
C LEU A 242 -7.92 -9.92 -8.79
N ALA A 243 -8.56 -8.92 -8.18
CA ALA A 243 -10.01 -8.92 -7.94
C ALA A 243 -10.78 -9.12 -9.25
N LYS A 244 -10.42 -8.38 -10.30
CA LYS A 244 -11.01 -8.57 -11.64
C LYS A 244 -10.78 -9.98 -12.19
N ALA A 245 -9.56 -10.50 -12.11
CA ALA A 245 -9.22 -11.84 -12.60
C ALA A 245 -9.96 -12.96 -11.84
N MET A 246 -10.34 -12.69 -10.58
CA MET A 246 -11.14 -13.60 -9.75
C MET A 246 -12.66 -13.37 -9.91
N GLY A 247 -13.09 -12.53 -10.87
CA GLY A 247 -14.51 -12.30 -11.17
C GLY A 247 -15.22 -11.34 -10.23
N THR A 248 -14.49 -10.57 -9.42
CA THR A 248 -15.05 -9.55 -8.54
C THR A 248 -14.94 -8.17 -9.21
N ILE A 249 -15.88 -7.26 -8.91
CA ILE A 249 -15.77 -5.86 -9.36
C ILE A 249 -14.61 -5.20 -8.62
N PRO A 250 -13.58 -4.71 -9.33
CA PRO A 250 -12.43 -4.11 -8.66
C PRO A 250 -12.81 -2.75 -8.07
N PRO A 251 -12.42 -2.48 -6.80
CA PRO A 251 -12.64 -1.17 -6.19
C PRO A 251 -11.79 -0.07 -6.83
N GLY A 252 -12.20 1.19 -6.62
CA GLY A 252 -11.39 2.34 -7.00
C GLY A 252 -10.07 2.40 -6.21
N VAL A 253 -9.01 2.87 -6.88
CA VAL A 253 -7.70 3.08 -6.27
C VAL A 253 -7.50 4.56 -5.99
N VAL A 254 -7.00 4.89 -4.81
CA VAL A 254 -6.64 6.26 -4.41
C VAL A 254 -5.15 6.33 -4.11
N THR A 255 -4.47 7.27 -4.74
CA THR A 255 -3.02 7.45 -4.59
C THR A 255 -2.65 8.95 -4.65
N THR A 256 -1.36 9.26 -4.56
CA THR A 256 -0.86 10.63 -4.68
C THR A 256 -0.55 11.00 -6.13
N THR A 257 -0.54 12.30 -6.43
CA THR A 257 -0.02 12.81 -7.72
C THR A 257 1.45 12.46 -7.92
N TYR A 258 2.22 12.27 -6.85
CA TYR A 258 3.63 11.88 -6.93
C TYR A 258 3.84 10.47 -7.53
N VAL A 259 2.85 9.57 -7.36
CA VAL A 259 2.84 8.26 -8.04
C VAL A 259 2.41 8.39 -9.49
N ARG A 260 1.41 9.25 -9.79
CA ARG A 260 0.98 9.54 -11.16
C ARG A 260 2.10 10.11 -12.01
N ASP A 261 2.84 11.06 -11.43
CA ASP A 261 3.86 11.84 -12.12
C ASP A 261 5.23 11.13 -12.15
N ASP A 262 5.32 9.88 -11.67
CA ASP A 262 6.51 9.04 -11.78
C ASP A 262 6.69 8.56 -13.24
N PRO A 263 7.68 9.10 -13.99
CA PRO A 263 7.85 8.75 -15.40
C PRO A 263 8.28 7.30 -15.64
N SER A 264 8.67 6.59 -14.57
CA SER A 264 9.04 5.18 -14.64
C SER A 264 7.87 4.22 -14.47
N ALA A 265 6.66 4.73 -14.22
CA ALA A 265 5.44 3.94 -14.02
C ALA A 265 4.36 4.33 -15.05
N ASN A 266 3.51 3.38 -15.40
CA ASN A 266 2.40 3.61 -16.34
C ASN A 266 1.03 3.42 -15.66
N VAL A 267 0.82 4.09 -14.52
CA VAL A 267 -0.28 3.90 -13.58
C VAL A 267 -1.66 4.04 -14.25
N ASP A 268 -1.87 5.13 -15.03
CA ASP A 268 -3.13 5.38 -15.74
C ASP A 268 -3.44 4.31 -16.79
N GLN A 269 -2.43 3.85 -17.51
CA GLN A 269 -2.58 2.80 -18.51
C GLN A 269 -2.98 1.47 -17.88
N ILE A 270 -2.37 1.13 -16.74
CA ILE A 270 -2.72 -0.07 -15.98
C ILE A 270 -4.16 0.03 -15.48
N ALA A 271 -4.54 1.15 -14.83
CA ALA A 271 -5.89 1.37 -14.32
C ALA A 271 -6.95 1.28 -15.44
N MET A 272 -6.68 1.91 -16.59
CA MET A 272 -7.56 1.86 -17.76
C MET A 272 -7.72 0.41 -18.29
N ARG A 273 -6.66 -0.37 -18.37
CA ARG A 273 -6.73 -1.77 -18.83
C ARG A 273 -7.44 -2.68 -17.84
N ILE A 274 -7.29 -2.44 -16.55
CA ILE A 274 -8.08 -3.13 -15.51
C ILE A 274 -9.55 -2.70 -15.62
N GLY A 275 -9.82 -1.46 -16.01
CA GLY A 275 -11.16 -0.86 -16.00
C GLY A 275 -11.56 -0.40 -14.60
N VAL A 276 -10.60 0.12 -13.82
CA VAL A 276 -10.82 0.60 -12.46
C VAL A 276 -10.63 2.12 -12.39
N PRO A 277 -11.49 2.86 -11.67
CA PRO A 277 -11.26 4.28 -11.43
C PRO A 277 -10.03 4.48 -10.56
N ILE A 278 -9.22 5.48 -10.89
CA ILE A 278 -8.08 5.91 -10.09
C ILE A 278 -8.22 7.38 -9.73
N TYR A 279 -8.04 7.69 -8.47
CA TYR A 279 -8.19 9.03 -7.91
C TYR A 279 -6.84 9.51 -7.36
N TYR A 280 -6.49 10.74 -7.67
CA TYR A 280 -5.22 11.34 -7.28
C TYR A 280 -5.42 12.45 -6.27
N VAL A 281 -4.61 12.43 -5.21
CA VAL A 281 -4.54 13.51 -4.22
C VAL A 281 -3.28 14.32 -4.46
N ASP A 282 -3.44 15.64 -4.60
CA ASP A 282 -2.35 16.61 -4.65
C ASP A 282 -2.31 17.42 -3.35
N PRO A 283 -1.47 17.06 -2.39
CA PRO A 283 -1.37 17.80 -1.14
C PRO A 283 -0.62 19.13 -1.30
N GLY A 284 0.07 19.38 -2.43
CA GLY A 284 0.82 20.60 -2.68
C GLY A 284 2.01 20.77 -1.73
N PHE A 285 2.78 19.72 -1.50
CA PHE A 285 3.87 19.71 -0.52
C PHE A 285 5.02 20.68 -0.83
N ASP A 286 5.16 21.13 -2.08
CA ASP A 286 6.07 22.17 -2.50
C ASP A 286 5.70 23.57 -1.97
N THR A 287 4.42 23.78 -1.65
CA THR A 287 3.89 25.08 -1.20
C THR A 287 3.84 25.22 0.33
N LEU A 288 4.10 24.15 1.07
CA LEU A 288 3.93 24.12 2.53
C LEU A 288 5.14 24.63 3.31
N GLY A 289 6.24 25.01 2.66
CA GLY A 289 7.44 25.55 3.33
C GLY A 289 8.21 24.53 4.18
N HIS A 290 7.92 23.22 4.07
CA HIS A 290 8.60 22.16 4.82
C HIS A 290 9.54 21.38 3.91
N ALA A 291 10.86 21.51 4.14
CA ALA A 291 11.89 20.95 3.26
C ALA A 291 11.77 19.42 3.07
N GLY A 292 11.41 18.68 4.12
CA GLY A 292 11.22 17.24 4.05
C GLY A 292 10.02 16.84 3.20
N LEU A 293 8.88 17.54 3.30
CA LEU A 293 7.69 17.28 2.48
C LEU A 293 7.94 17.60 1.00
N SER A 294 8.70 18.65 0.70
CA SER A 294 9.05 19.01 -0.69
C SER A 294 9.82 17.90 -1.42
N ARG A 295 10.41 16.94 -0.69
CA ARG A 295 11.11 15.81 -1.30
C ARG A 295 10.17 14.81 -1.99
N TYR A 296 8.91 14.78 -1.61
CA TYR A 296 7.89 14.03 -2.38
C TYR A 296 7.79 14.53 -3.82
N CYS A 297 7.93 15.84 -4.03
CA CYS A 297 7.83 16.47 -5.35
C CYS A 297 9.00 16.12 -6.29
N ILE A 298 10.13 15.68 -5.74
CA ILE A 298 11.28 15.18 -6.54
C ILE A 298 11.29 13.65 -6.64
N GLY A 299 10.20 13.00 -6.19
CA GLY A 299 10.00 11.56 -6.32
C GLY A 299 10.61 10.71 -5.22
N GLU A 300 10.99 11.29 -4.07
CA GLU A 300 11.36 10.51 -2.90
C GLU A 300 10.10 10.05 -2.16
N VAL A 301 10.03 8.78 -1.85
CA VAL A 301 8.92 8.09 -1.16
C VAL A 301 7.64 7.97 -1.99
N LYS A 302 6.99 9.03 -2.41
CA LYS A 302 5.76 9.16 -3.24
C LYS A 302 4.46 8.68 -2.58
N GLU A 303 4.41 7.49 -2.01
CA GLU A 303 3.24 6.86 -1.37
C GLU A 303 3.71 5.84 -0.32
N GLY A 304 2.83 5.46 0.57
CA GLY A 304 3.03 4.39 1.56
C GLY A 304 1.97 4.46 2.64
N PHE A 305 1.63 3.31 3.18
CA PHE A 305 0.57 3.12 4.17
C PHE A 305 -0.74 3.85 3.84
N GLY A 306 -1.04 4.00 2.55
CA GLY A 306 -2.28 4.60 2.09
C GLY A 306 -2.43 6.09 2.37
N ALA A 307 -1.35 6.86 2.37
CA ALA A 307 -1.39 8.30 2.66
C ALA A 307 -2.34 9.06 1.72
N GLY A 308 -2.32 8.74 0.41
CA GLY A 308 -3.26 9.31 -0.56
C GLY A 308 -4.71 9.01 -0.21
N GLY A 309 -5.00 7.73 0.11
CA GLY A 309 -6.35 7.31 0.51
C GLY A 309 -6.82 7.93 1.83
N ALA A 310 -5.92 8.08 2.80
CA ALA A 310 -6.23 8.74 4.08
C ALA A 310 -6.57 10.23 3.88
N MET A 311 -5.81 10.94 3.03
CA MET A 311 -6.12 12.34 2.67
C MET A 311 -7.43 12.46 1.89
N CYS A 312 -7.71 11.53 0.97
CA CYS A 312 -8.99 11.46 0.26
C CYS A 312 -10.13 11.23 1.26
N LEU A 313 -9.99 10.29 2.18
CA LEU A 313 -11.00 10.01 3.22
C LEU A 313 -11.30 11.27 4.04
N ALA A 314 -10.30 12.01 4.48
CA ALA A 314 -10.49 13.27 5.21
C ALA A 314 -11.30 14.29 4.36
N ARG A 315 -11.04 14.40 3.05
CA ARG A 315 -11.86 15.22 2.14
C ARG A 315 -13.29 14.73 2.01
N LEU A 316 -13.49 13.43 1.93
CA LEU A 316 -14.82 12.81 1.85
C LEU A 316 -15.64 13.06 3.13
N MET A 317 -14.99 13.07 4.30
CA MET A 317 -15.58 13.39 5.60
C MET A 317 -15.83 14.91 5.81
N GLY A 318 -15.47 15.76 4.86
CA GLY A 318 -15.81 17.19 4.86
C GLY A 318 -14.71 18.13 5.35
N HIS A 319 -13.54 17.63 5.70
CA HIS A 319 -12.42 18.50 6.08
C HIS A 319 -11.92 19.32 4.89
N SER A 320 -11.57 20.59 5.12
CA SER A 320 -11.03 21.46 4.08
C SER A 320 -9.60 21.05 3.71
N GLU A 321 -9.16 21.43 2.51
CA GLU A 321 -7.77 21.22 2.06
C GLU A 321 -6.76 21.90 2.99
N GLU A 322 -7.09 23.08 3.46
CA GLU A 322 -6.28 23.86 4.39
C GLU A 322 -6.12 23.13 5.72
N THR A 323 -7.21 22.66 6.33
CA THR A 323 -7.18 21.87 7.57
C THR A 323 -6.35 20.59 7.42
N ILE A 324 -6.45 19.91 6.27
CA ILE A 324 -5.65 18.71 5.98
C ILE A 324 -4.15 19.06 5.94
N ARG A 325 -3.79 20.11 5.20
CA ARG A 325 -2.38 20.56 5.06
C ARG A 325 -1.79 20.98 6.41
N GLU A 326 -2.52 21.77 7.19
CA GLU A 326 -2.12 22.19 8.55
C GLU A 326 -1.90 20.99 9.47
N ARG A 327 -2.81 20.00 9.42
CA ARG A 327 -2.69 18.80 10.25
C ARG A 327 -1.47 17.96 9.86
N ILE A 328 -1.17 17.84 8.56
CA ILE A 328 0.03 17.16 8.08
C ILE A 328 1.29 17.89 8.60
N LEU A 329 1.37 19.21 8.42
CA LEU A 329 2.52 20.00 8.90
C LEU A 329 2.75 19.82 10.40
N THR A 330 1.68 19.89 11.20
CA THR A 330 1.76 19.69 12.65
C THR A 330 2.31 18.29 12.99
N SER A 331 1.80 17.25 12.33
CA SER A 331 2.21 15.87 12.58
C SER A 331 3.67 15.63 12.21
N VAL A 332 4.13 16.06 11.03
CA VAL A 332 5.51 15.82 10.58
C VAL A 332 6.53 16.64 11.37
N THR A 333 6.16 17.83 11.84
CA THR A 333 7.03 18.67 12.69
C THR A 333 7.19 18.06 14.09
N ALA A 334 6.16 17.44 14.64
CA ALA A 334 6.23 16.76 15.94
C ALA A 334 7.11 15.50 15.90
N CYS A 335 7.29 14.88 14.73
CA CYS A 335 8.10 13.67 14.53
C CYS A 335 9.55 13.97 14.10
N SER A 336 9.90 15.23 13.83
CA SER A 336 11.25 15.65 13.39
C SER A 336 12.18 15.84 14.58
#